data_738218018c5a1de0de7ea52668ac1b04
#
_entry.id   738218018c5a1de0de7ea52668ac1b04
#
_cell.length_a   1.000
_cell.length_b   1.000
_cell.length_c   1.000
_cell.angle_alpha   90.00
_cell.angle_beta   90.00
_cell.angle_gamma   90.00
#
_symmetry.space_group_name_H-M   'P 1'
#
loop_
_entity.id
_entity.type
_entity.pdbx_description
1 polymer ?
#
loop_
_entity_poly.entity_id
_entity_poly.type
_entity_poly.pdbx_seq_one_letter_code
_entity_poly.pdbx_strand_id
1 'polypeptide(L)'
;MANVIQKIQQLVPPTHPVLGDGILVLTDIKSSPYPGASVVPDYCKATFDRRLLVGETREGVLAPIQALLDEMMKEDPELNAKVSYAVEKADCYTGNTIESERFFPGWLYDEEDEFVQAAYKGLKEAGIDSEITQYSFCTNGSHYAGEAGIKTIGFGPSKENLA
;
A
#
# COMPACT_ATOMS: atom_id res chain seq x y z
N MET A 1 10.34 20.13 -4.74
CA MET A 1 9.56 18.88 -4.96
C MET A 1 10.21 17.93 -5.98
N ALA A 2 10.58 18.33 -7.20
CA ALA A 2 11.16 17.40 -8.16
C ALA A 2 12.39 16.64 -7.63
N ASN A 3 13.30 17.32 -6.96
CA ASN A 3 14.48 16.72 -6.33
C ASN A 3 14.10 15.69 -5.23
N VAL A 4 13.08 16.02 -4.43
CA VAL A 4 12.54 15.09 -3.41
C VAL A 4 12.01 13.81 -4.05
N ILE A 5 11.21 13.95 -5.11
CA ILE A 5 10.66 12.80 -5.85
C ILE A 5 11.78 11.92 -6.42
N GLN A 6 12.79 12.52 -7.06
CA GLN A 6 13.92 11.77 -7.62
C GLN A 6 14.69 10.99 -6.55
N LYS A 7 14.85 11.56 -5.36
CA LYS A 7 15.50 10.87 -4.23
C LYS A 7 14.64 9.73 -3.68
N ILE A 8 13.32 9.93 -3.52
CA ILE A 8 12.41 8.87 -3.06
C ILE A 8 12.37 7.71 -4.07
N GLN A 9 12.40 7.98 -5.36
CA GLN A 9 12.42 6.95 -6.40
C GLN A 9 13.70 6.09 -6.42
N GLN A 10 14.76 6.51 -5.72
CA GLN A 10 15.97 5.71 -5.54
C GLN A 10 15.87 4.72 -4.37
N LEU A 11 14.86 4.86 -3.52
CA LEU A 11 14.60 3.89 -2.45
C LEU A 11 14.14 2.57 -3.06
N VAL A 12 14.77 1.49 -2.63
CA VAL A 12 14.43 0.14 -3.08
C VAL A 12 13.56 -0.52 -2.01
N PRO A 13 12.29 -0.81 -2.31
CA PRO A 13 11.44 -1.56 -1.42
C PRO A 13 11.99 -2.97 -1.14
N PRO A 14 11.62 -3.62 -0.03
CA PRO A 14 12.02 -4.99 0.24
C PRO A 14 11.44 -5.97 -0.79
N THR A 15 12.09 -7.14 -0.89
CA THR A 15 11.64 -8.27 -1.71
C THR A 15 11.22 -9.42 -0.82
N HIS A 16 10.16 -10.14 -1.19
CA HIS A 16 9.70 -11.34 -0.51
C HIS A 16 9.78 -12.56 -1.44
N PRO A 17 10.24 -13.74 -0.96
CA PRO A 17 10.45 -14.92 -1.82
C PRO A 17 9.20 -15.40 -2.57
N VAL A 18 8.02 -15.24 -1.97
CA VAL A 18 6.73 -15.67 -2.55
C VAL A 18 6.01 -14.50 -3.20
N LEU A 19 5.95 -13.32 -2.53
CA LEU A 19 5.15 -12.18 -2.98
C LEU A 19 5.90 -11.29 -3.99
N GLY A 20 7.19 -11.53 -4.23
CA GLY A 20 8.00 -10.73 -5.13
C GLY A 20 8.44 -9.39 -4.54
N ASP A 21 8.64 -8.41 -5.40
CA ASP A 21 9.16 -7.09 -5.03
C ASP A 21 8.06 -6.17 -4.52
N GLY A 22 8.35 -5.47 -3.42
CA GLY A 22 7.54 -4.34 -3.00
C GLY A 22 7.57 -3.22 -4.05
N ILE A 23 6.49 -2.46 -4.16
CA ILE A 23 6.34 -1.39 -5.15
C ILE A 23 6.29 -0.04 -4.46
N LEU A 24 7.01 0.94 -5.01
CA LEU A 24 6.93 2.36 -4.62
C LEU A 24 6.89 3.20 -5.89
N VAL A 25 5.72 3.68 -6.26
CA VAL A 25 5.48 4.40 -7.53
C VAL A 25 4.80 5.73 -7.26
N LEU A 26 5.31 6.80 -7.87
CA LEU A 26 4.68 8.11 -7.88
C LEU A 26 3.38 8.06 -8.69
N THR A 27 2.27 8.44 -8.09
CA THR A 27 0.94 8.39 -8.72
C THR A 27 0.30 9.76 -8.91
N ASP A 28 0.69 10.76 -8.11
CA ASP A 28 0.13 12.11 -8.22
C ASP A 28 1.11 13.18 -7.72
N ILE A 29 1.06 14.35 -8.35
CA ILE A 29 1.75 15.57 -7.91
C ILE A 29 0.78 16.73 -8.02
N LYS A 30 0.59 17.45 -6.92
CA LYS A 30 -0.29 18.61 -6.89
C LYS A 30 0.35 19.77 -6.15
N SER A 31 0.41 20.93 -6.80
CA SER A 31 0.84 22.18 -6.17
C SER A 31 -0.34 22.96 -5.59
N SER A 32 -0.07 23.90 -4.72
CA SER A 32 -1.06 24.86 -4.20
C SER A 32 -0.46 26.28 -4.19
N PRO A 33 -1.22 27.30 -4.65
CA PRO A 33 -2.55 27.21 -5.27
C PRO A 33 -2.54 26.49 -6.63
N TYR A 34 -3.68 25.86 -6.98
CA TYR A 34 -3.85 25.18 -8.26
C TYR A 34 -5.23 25.48 -8.86
N PRO A 35 -5.34 25.81 -10.16
CA PRO A 35 -4.23 26.13 -11.08
C PRO A 35 -3.60 27.47 -10.74
N GLY A 36 -2.27 27.54 -10.78
CA GLY A 36 -1.49 28.74 -10.44
C GLY A 36 -0.86 29.39 -11.66
N ALA A 37 -1.66 30.01 -12.54
CA ALA A 37 -1.18 30.54 -13.82
C ALA A 37 -0.12 31.66 -13.68
N SER A 38 -0.13 32.42 -12.57
CA SER A 38 0.77 33.58 -12.37
C SER A 38 1.33 33.64 -10.95
N VAL A 39 1.22 32.55 -10.19
CA VAL A 39 1.66 32.48 -8.78
C VAL A 39 2.65 31.35 -8.61
N VAL A 40 3.78 31.60 -7.98
CA VAL A 40 4.70 30.55 -7.56
C VAL A 40 4.06 29.77 -6.43
N PRO A 41 3.90 28.43 -6.55
CA PRO A 41 3.30 27.63 -5.47
C PRO A 41 4.16 27.64 -4.21
N ASP A 42 3.52 27.79 -3.06
CA ASP A 42 4.14 27.71 -1.73
C ASP A 42 4.08 26.31 -1.12
N TYR A 43 3.25 25.44 -1.70
CA TYR A 43 3.06 24.06 -1.26
C TYR A 43 3.00 23.09 -2.44
N CYS A 44 3.55 21.89 -2.23
CA CYS A 44 3.43 20.81 -3.21
C CYS A 44 3.31 19.45 -2.50
N LYS A 45 2.32 18.66 -2.92
CA LYS A 45 2.09 17.29 -2.45
C LYS A 45 2.41 16.30 -3.57
N ALA A 46 3.22 15.29 -3.25
CA ALA A 46 3.40 14.10 -4.08
C ALA A 46 2.78 12.91 -3.40
N THR A 47 2.09 12.06 -4.15
CA THR A 47 1.48 10.82 -3.64
C THR A 47 2.15 9.64 -4.30
N PHE A 48 2.48 8.63 -3.48
CA PHE A 48 3.09 7.39 -3.93
C PHE A 48 2.17 6.22 -3.61
N ASP A 49 1.99 5.30 -4.55
CA ASP A 49 1.44 3.98 -4.27
C ASP A 49 2.57 3.08 -3.75
N ARG A 50 2.36 2.50 -2.58
CA ARG A 50 3.29 1.60 -1.91
C ARG A 50 2.60 0.26 -1.67
N ARG A 51 3.00 -0.76 -2.44
CA ARG A 51 2.53 -2.13 -2.23
C ARG A 51 3.36 -2.78 -1.15
N LEU A 52 2.68 -3.15 -0.06
CA LEU A 52 3.31 -3.67 1.14
C LEU A 52 3.48 -5.19 1.06
N LEU A 53 4.57 -5.65 1.62
CA LEU A 53 4.85 -7.07 1.83
C LEU A 53 4.52 -7.50 3.26
N VAL A 54 4.46 -8.79 3.48
CA VAL A 54 4.25 -9.37 4.81
C VAL A 54 5.36 -8.93 5.76
N GLY A 55 4.95 -8.50 6.98
CA GLY A 55 5.87 -8.07 8.03
C GLY A 55 6.26 -6.60 7.99
N GLU A 56 5.85 -5.83 6.98
CA GLU A 56 6.04 -4.39 6.99
C GLU A 56 5.10 -3.71 7.99
N THR A 57 5.66 -2.84 8.82
CA THR A 57 4.90 -2.09 9.82
C THR A 57 4.64 -0.65 9.38
N ARG A 58 3.66 0.01 10.01
CA ARG A 58 3.33 1.42 9.72
C ARG A 58 4.56 2.33 9.84
N GLU A 59 5.32 2.17 10.89
CA GLU A 59 6.53 2.96 11.15
C GLU A 59 7.65 2.58 10.18
N GLY A 60 7.83 1.28 9.93
CA GLY A 60 8.88 0.75 9.06
C GLY A 60 8.78 1.21 7.61
N VAL A 61 7.55 1.44 7.12
CA VAL A 61 7.31 1.95 5.77
C VAL A 61 7.65 3.43 5.63
N LEU A 62 7.31 4.23 6.65
CA LEU A 62 7.55 5.69 6.60
C LEU A 62 8.99 6.07 6.99
N ALA A 63 9.63 5.32 7.88
CA ALA A 63 10.93 5.66 8.44
C ALA A 63 12.05 5.91 7.40
N PRO A 64 12.22 5.08 6.36
CA PRO A 64 13.24 5.33 5.33
C PRO A 64 13.01 6.61 4.55
N ILE A 65 11.73 6.94 4.27
CA ILE A 65 11.35 8.15 3.55
C ILE A 65 11.57 9.36 4.44
N GLN A 66 11.17 9.29 5.71
CA GLN A 66 11.37 10.39 6.66
C GLN A 66 12.86 10.67 6.89
N ALA A 67 13.68 9.62 7.07
CA ALA A 67 15.12 9.78 7.21
C ALA A 67 15.76 10.48 6.00
N LEU A 68 15.33 10.10 4.78
CA LEU A 68 15.77 10.77 3.56
C LEU A 68 15.37 12.26 3.53
N LEU A 69 14.13 12.57 3.91
CA LEU A 69 13.65 13.96 3.98
C LEU A 69 14.43 14.77 5.03
N ASP A 70 14.73 14.17 6.18
CA ASP A 70 15.49 14.81 7.26
C ASP A 70 16.91 15.14 6.81
N GLU A 71 17.55 14.26 6.02
CA GLU A 71 18.86 14.55 5.42
C GLU A 71 18.78 15.69 4.40
N MET A 72 17.79 15.66 3.52
CA MET A 72 17.61 16.73 2.53
C MET A 72 17.33 18.09 3.19
N MET A 73 16.58 18.12 4.30
CA MET A 73 16.34 19.36 5.07
C MET A 73 17.57 19.89 5.79
N LYS A 74 18.57 19.04 6.09
CA LYS A 74 19.87 19.50 6.60
C LYS A 74 20.72 20.15 5.52
N GLU A 75 20.63 19.63 4.27
CA GLU A 75 21.36 20.17 3.11
C GLU A 75 20.71 21.44 2.57
N ASP A 76 19.38 21.55 2.64
CA ASP A 76 18.60 22.69 2.15
C ASP A 76 17.68 23.23 3.26
N PRO A 77 18.09 24.30 3.97
CA PRO A 77 17.30 24.89 5.06
C PRO A 77 15.97 25.52 4.63
N GLU A 78 15.74 25.75 3.34
CA GLU A 78 14.47 26.26 2.83
C GLU A 78 13.47 25.10 2.58
N LEU A 79 13.94 23.87 2.52
CA LEU A 79 13.08 22.71 2.39
C LEU A 79 12.37 22.41 3.71
N ASN A 80 11.04 22.35 3.66
CA ASN A 80 10.21 21.83 4.76
C ASN A 80 9.33 20.72 4.20
N ALA A 81 9.67 19.48 4.53
CA ALA A 81 9.00 18.30 3.98
C ALA A 81 8.66 17.28 5.07
N LYS A 82 7.56 16.59 4.89
CA LYS A 82 7.14 15.47 5.75
C LYS A 82 6.47 14.38 4.93
N VAL A 83 6.54 13.17 5.41
CA VAL A 83 5.80 12.02 4.89
C VAL A 83 4.69 11.61 5.85
N SER A 84 3.57 11.13 5.33
CA SER A 84 2.48 10.54 6.10
C SER A 84 1.68 9.61 5.22
N TYR A 85 0.89 8.72 5.82
CA TYR A 85 -0.13 8.00 5.08
C TYR A 85 -1.18 8.96 4.54
N ALA A 86 -1.72 8.63 3.37
CA ALA A 86 -2.91 9.30 2.87
C ALA A 86 -4.10 8.96 3.78
N VAL A 87 -4.94 9.93 4.05
CA VAL A 87 -6.18 9.74 4.80
C VAL A 87 -7.34 9.74 3.80
N GLU A 88 -8.16 8.73 3.86
CA GLU A 88 -9.40 8.62 3.10
C GLU A 88 -10.58 8.98 4.00
N LYS A 89 -11.52 9.72 3.42
CA LYS A 89 -12.80 10.07 4.05
C LYS A 89 -13.91 9.42 3.24
N ALA A 90 -14.72 8.62 3.89
CA ALA A 90 -15.87 7.96 3.29
C ALA A 90 -17.15 8.39 4.01
N ASP A 91 -18.05 9.06 3.28
CA ASP A 91 -19.36 9.41 3.80
C ASP A 91 -20.30 8.20 3.71
N CYS A 92 -20.79 7.76 4.86
CA CYS A 92 -21.72 6.65 4.93
C CYS A 92 -23.15 7.10 4.68
N TYR A 93 -23.99 6.21 4.16
CA TYR A 93 -25.42 6.47 3.97
C TYR A 93 -26.17 6.83 5.26
N THR A 94 -25.62 6.50 6.43
CA THR A 94 -26.13 6.85 7.76
C THR A 94 -25.86 8.31 8.16
N GLY A 95 -25.14 9.08 7.33
CA GLY A 95 -24.72 10.45 7.63
C GLY A 95 -23.41 10.56 8.45
N ASN A 96 -22.78 9.45 8.78
CA ASN A 96 -21.47 9.44 9.43
C ASN A 96 -20.36 9.50 8.39
N THR A 97 -19.26 10.19 8.72
CA THR A 97 -18.02 10.16 7.93
C THR A 97 -17.01 9.29 8.65
N ILE A 98 -16.42 8.32 7.95
CA ILE A 98 -15.31 7.52 8.43
C ILE A 98 -14.03 8.09 7.86
N GLU A 99 -13.05 8.35 8.71
CA GLU A 99 -11.70 8.70 8.31
C GLU A 99 -10.74 7.56 8.67
N SER A 100 -9.91 7.14 7.73
CA SER A 100 -8.90 6.13 7.96
C SER A 100 -7.62 6.40 7.17
N GLU A 101 -6.48 6.05 7.74
CA GLU A 101 -5.22 6.03 7.01
C GLU A 101 -5.22 4.88 6.01
N ARG A 102 -4.71 5.14 4.81
CA ARG A 102 -4.56 4.14 3.76
C ARG A 102 -3.32 3.28 4.01
N PHE A 103 -3.41 2.41 4.98
CA PHE A 103 -2.41 1.39 5.28
C PHE A 103 -3.05 0.01 5.10
N PHE A 104 -2.52 -0.78 4.17
CA PHE A 104 -3.06 -2.08 3.78
C PHE A 104 -1.93 -3.12 3.84
N PRO A 105 -1.67 -3.73 5.02
CA PRO A 105 -0.60 -4.70 5.17
C PRO A 105 -0.85 -5.95 4.34
N GLY A 106 0.23 -6.51 3.80
CA GLY A 106 0.21 -7.81 3.17
C GLY A 106 -0.02 -8.93 4.19
N TRP A 107 -0.62 -10.03 3.76
CA TRP A 107 -0.70 -11.25 4.55
C TRP A 107 -0.37 -12.47 3.69
N LEU A 108 0.10 -13.52 4.33
CA LEU A 108 0.46 -14.77 3.67
C LEU A 108 0.28 -15.91 4.66
N TYR A 109 -0.22 -17.04 4.20
CA TYR A 109 -0.22 -18.31 4.92
C TYR A 109 0.69 -19.28 4.20
N ASP A 110 1.23 -20.24 4.94
CA ASP A 110 1.88 -21.39 4.35
C ASP A 110 0.85 -22.20 3.57
N GLU A 111 1.25 -22.74 2.42
CA GLU A 111 0.38 -23.60 1.62
C GLU A 111 -0.13 -24.80 2.43
N GLU A 112 0.69 -25.34 3.33
CA GLU A 112 0.37 -26.46 4.21
C GLU A 112 -0.45 -26.06 5.46
N ASP A 113 -0.78 -24.76 5.66
CA ASP A 113 -1.64 -24.34 6.78
C ASP A 113 -2.99 -25.08 6.72
N GLU A 114 -3.41 -25.63 7.85
CA GLU A 114 -4.65 -26.41 7.96
C GLU A 114 -5.87 -25.66 7.42
N PHE A 115 -5.93 -24.35 7.64
CA PHE A 115 -7.01 -23.51 7.14
C PHE A 115 -7.00 -23.39 5.62
N VAL A 116 -5.83 -23.25 5.00
CA VAL A 116 -5.65 -23.20 3.53
C VAL A 116 -6.03 -24.55 2.93
N GLN A 117 -5.52 -25.64 3.50
CA GLN A 117 -5.79 -27.00 3.03
C GLN A 117 -7.27 -27.39 3.19
N ALA A 118 -7.93 -26.98 4.26
CA ALA A 118 -9.37 -27.23 4.44
C ALA A 118 -10.21 -26.54 3.36
N ALA A 119 -9.89 -25.30 3.03
CA ALA A 119 -10.57 -24.55 1.98
C ALA A 119 -10.29 -25.17 0.59
N TYR A 120 -9.04 -25.50 0.29
CA TYR A 120 -8.65 -26.13 -0.97
C TYR A 120 -9.35 -27.48 -1.18
N LYS A 121 -9.40 -28.30 -0.14
CA LYS A 121 -10.13 -29.59 -0.16
C LYS A 121 -11.62 -29.38 -0.43
N GLY A 122 -12.26 -28.41 0.23
CA GLY A 122 -13.66 -28.09 0.00
C GLY A 122 -13.95 -27.69 -1.45
N LEU A 123 -13.06 -26.93 -2.08
CA LEU A 123 -13.19 -26.58 -3.51
C LEU A 123 -13.06 -27.79 -4.41
N LYS A 124 -12.12 -28.69 -4.16
CA LYS A 124 -11.95 -29.94 -4.92
C LYS A 124 -13.15 -30.87 -4.76
N GLU A 125 -13.70 -31.02 -3.55
CA GLU A 125 -14.91 -31.81 -3.30
C GLU A 125 -16.15 -31.22 -3.99
N ALA A 126 -16.20 -29.90 -4.17
CA ALA A 126 -17.23 -29.22 -4.95
C ALA A 126 -17.04 -29.34 -6.47
N GLY A 127 -16.00 -30.03 -6.93
CA GLY A 127 -15.67 -30.18 -8.35
C GLY A 127 -15.09 -28.92 -9.00
N ILE A 128 -14.60 -27.99 -8.20
CA ILE A 128 -13.97 -26.75 -8.70
C ILE A 128 -12.49 -27.02 -8.90
N ASP A 129 -12.04 -26.89 -10.16
CA ASP A 129 -10.62 -26.93 -10.46
C ASP A 129 -9.96 -25.63 -10.05
N SER A 130 -9.08 -25.71 -9.03
CA SER A 130 -8.44 -24.58 -8.39
C SER A 130 -7.00 -24.90 -8.04
N GLU A 131 -6.18 -23.88 -7.92
CA GLU A 131 -4.81 -23.95 -7.44
C GLU A 131 -4.61 -22.93 -6.30
N ILE A 132 -3.64 -23.20 -5.44
CA ILE A 132 -3.25 -22.27 -4.37
C ILE A 132 -2.27 -21.26 -4.98
N THR A 133 -2.56 -19.98 -4.81
CA THR A 133 -1.73 -18.90 -5.35
C THR A 133 -1.85 -17.64 -4.48
N GLN A 134 -1.28 -16.53 -4.92
CA GLN A 134 -1.34 -15.23 -4.23
C GLN A 134 -1.89 -14.17 -5.17
N TYR A 135 -2.46 -13.11 -4.58
CA TYR A 135 -2.84 -11.88 -5.29
C TYR A 135 -1.76 -10.81 -5.18
N SER A 136 -1.55 -10.06 -6.25
CA SER A 136 -0.70 -8.86 -6.26
C SER A 136 -1.46 -7.57 -5.96
N PHE A 137 -2.79 -7.61 -5.90
CA PHE A 137 -3.64 -6.45 -5.60
C PHE A 137 -4.19 -6.48 -4.17
N CYS A 138 -4.57 -5.29 -3.68
CA CYS A 138 -5.12 -5.12 -2.34
C CYS A 138 -6.60 -5.51 -2.29
N THR A 139 -6.99 -6.17 -1.19
CA THR A 139 -8.39 -6.48 -0.86
C THR A 139 -8.67 -6.14 0.60
N ASN A 140 -9.93 -6.21 1.04
CA ASN A 140 -10.29 -6.08 2.45
C ASN A 140 -9.65 -7.14 3.35
N GLY A 141 -9.10 -8.21 2.77
CA GLY A 141 -8.29 -9.19 3.47
C GLY A 141 -7.08 -8.59 4.19
N SER A 142 -6.54 -7.47 3.71
CA SER A 142 -5.49 -6.71 4.42
C SER A 142 -5.90 -6.36 5.85
N HIS A 143 -7.14 -5.90 6.06
CA HIS A 143 -7.63 -5.55 7.38
C HIS A 143 -8.00 -6.77 8.21
N TYR A 144 -8.64 -7.77 7.58
CA TYR A 144 -9.05 -8.98 8.30
C TYR A 144 -7.84 -9.84 8.70
N ALA A 145 -7.01 -10.21 7.73
CA ALA A 145 -5.86 -11.06 7.98
C ALA A 145 -4.62 -10.26 8.42
N GLY A 146 -4.30 -9.17 7.71
CA GLY A 146 -3.08 -8.43 7.94
C GLY A 146 -3.07 -7.61 9.24
N GLU A 147 -4.20 -7.04 9.66
CA GLU A 147 -4.30 -6.24 10.89
C GLU A 147 -4.99 -6.99 12.03
N ALA A 148 -6.15 -7.61 11.78
CA ALA A 148 -6.96 -8.23 12.84
C ALA A 148 -6.59 -9.69 13.11
N GLY A 149 -5.71 -10.33 12.31
CA GLY A 149 -5.33 -11.73 12.47
C GLY A 149 -6.46 -12.73 12.21
N ILE A 150 -7.54 -12.29 11.55
CA ILE A 150 -8.66 -13.17 11.19
C ILE A 150 -8.25 -13.96 9.94
N LYS A 151 -8.23 -15.29 10.06
CA LYS A 151 -7.88 -16.15 8.92
C LYS A 151 -8.78 -15.88 7.73
N THR A 152 -8.20 -15.44 6.62
CA THR A 152 -8.90 -14.97 5.42
C THR A 152 -8.18 -15.46 4.18
N ILE A 153 -8.91 -16.08 3.26
CA ILE A 153 -8.41 -16.40 1.91
C ILE A 153 -9.30 -15.76 0.86
N GLY A 154 -8.73 -15.45 -0.28
CA GLY A 154 -9.45 -15.01 -1.46
C GLY A 154 -9.79 -16.21 -2.35
N PHE A 155 -10.93 -16.14 -2.99
CA PHE A 155 -11.31 -17.06 -4.05
C PHE A 155 -11.97 -16.26 -5.18
N GLY A 156 -11.54 -16.50 -6.40
CA GLY A 156 -12.07 -15.79 -7.56
C GLY A 156 -12.08 -16.65 -8.83
N PRO A 157 -13.04 -16.40 -9.73
CA PRO A 157 -13.27 -17.23 -10.92
C PRO A 157 -12.41 -16.84 -12.12
N SER A 158 -11.57 -15.83 -12.02
CA SER A 158 -10.89 -15.24 -13.17
C SER A 158 -9.42 -14.93 -12.90
N LYS A 159 -8.70 -14.66 -13.98
CA LYS A 159 -7.30 -14.25 -13.89
C LYS A 159 -7.19 -12.83 -13.39
N GLU A 160 -6.18 -12.56 -12.59
CA GLU A 160 -5.91 -11.25 -11.97
C GLU A 160 -5.78 -10.10 -13.00
N ASN A 161 -5.22 -10.37 -14.16
CA ASN A 161 -5.04 -9.39 -15.23
C ASN A 161 -6.33 -8.98 -15.96
N LEU A 162 -7.48 -9.50 -15.55
CA LEU A 162 -8.80 -9.15 -16.08
C LEU A 162 -9.58 -8.25 -15.10
N ALA A 163 -8.99 -7.88 -13.98
CA ALA A 163 -9.59 -7.00 -12.97
C ALA A 163 -9.31 -5.52 -13.26
#